data_7c441dee251f0139791e1e0d06d75754
#
_entry.id   7c441dee251f0139791e1e0d06d75754
#
_cell.length_a   1.000
_cell.length_b   1.000
_cell.length_c   1.000
_cell.angle_alpha   90.00
_cell.angle_beta   90.00
_cell.angle_gamma   90.00
#
_symmetry.space_group_name_H-M   'P 1'
#
loop_
_entity.id
_entity.type
_entity.pdbx_description
1 polymer ?
#
loop_
_entity_poly.entity_id
_entity_poly.type
_entity_poly.pdbx_seq_one_letter_code
_entity_poly.pdbx_strand_id
1 'polypeptide(L)'
;MNNKNIRKLFSSLRFIPFSKILLDEDTFNHTLMNFNEDYDTLSKWEEFQDRFYKEFCGFLSFETHIKNYFNNIKKIVYDNLLIEEREEINNKNIEFLKNKRDDLVEGKSYLSIDLSKAYDLIIDKFGNLDKPIQEIREHISKKELISKNKGVRIEEYHKNNMGKYKNYVYIFLDEILKGNSNIIKQLNIYNCPLIYVRLDEMIFDITDKEKEFEKYLSVKTISGYNVHIKMFKYHVLFYNDYYDVPHIFEMREHINGNTEFCMINSEFINQLYKIYKKEEPTEKDLRIKSCDVAKPYYQLKDPVKIITKDEYLNYWLDKNMNGNI
;
A
#
# COMPACT_ATOMS: atom_id res chain seq x y z
N MET A 1 -23.68 2.32 10.70
CA MET A 1 -23.17 3.17 9.59
C MET A 1 -22.52 2.28 8.56
N ASN A 2 -23.24 1.95 7.48
CA ASN A 2 -22.89 0.80 6.63
C ASN A 2 -22.72 1.13 5.16
N ASN A 3 -22.24 2.33 4.87
CA ASN A 3 -22.04 2.77 3.50
C ASN A 3 -20.66 2.36 3.00
N LYS A 4 -20.59 1.75 1.81
CA LYS A 4 -19.37 1.33 1.11
C LYS A 4 -18.29 2.43 1.08
N ASN A 5 -18.68 3.68 0.84
CA ASN A 5 -17.73 4.79 0.74
C ASN A 5 -17.13 5.15 2.10
N ILE A 6 -17.87 4.97 3.18
CA ILE A 6 -17.38 5.21 4.54
C ILE A 6 -16.40 4.10 4.95
N ARG A 7 -16.71 2.83 4.66
CA ARG A 7 -15.79 1.72 4.88
C ARG A 7 -14.50 1.89 4.07
N LYS A 8 -14.61 2.33 2.81
CA LYS A 8 -13.45 2.65 1.97
C LYS A 8 -12.61 3.81 2.55
N LEU A 9 -13.27 4.84 3.09
CA LEU A 9 -12.59 5.95 3.75
C LEU A 9 -11.85 5.47 5.01
N PHE A 10 -12.48 4.67 5.86
CA PHE A 10 -11.86 4.08 7.04
C PHE A 10 -10.65 3.23 6.67
N SER A 11 -10.79 2.31 5.73
CA SER A 11 -9.68 1.44 5.31
C SER A 11 -8.50 2.24 4.73
N SER A 12 -8.75 3.38 4.07
CA SER A 12 -7.72 4.24 3.53
C SER A 12 -6.91 5.00 4.60
N LEU A 13 -7.39 5.05 5.84
CA LEU A 13 -6.69 5.62 6.98
C LEU A 13 -5.65 4.65 7.58
N ARG A 14 -5.47 3.46 7.02
CA ARG A 14 -4.55 2.41 7.49
C ARG A 14 -4.80 1.93 8.92
N PHE A 15 -6.03 2.01 9.37
CA PHE A 15 -6.41 1.44 10.69
C PHE A 15 -6.46 -0.09 10.68
N ILE A 16 -6.52 -0.68 9.48
CA ILE A 16 -6.49 -2.13 9.27
C ILE A 16 -5.45 -2.46 8.21
N PRO A 17 -4.82 -3.65 8.27
CA PRO A 17 -3.68 -4.01 7.39
C PRO A 17 -4.04 -4.12 5.90
N PHE A 18 -5.31 -4.15 5.53
CA PHE A 18 -5.75 -4.29 4.13
C PHE A 18 -6.74 -3.20 3.73
N SER A 19 -6.36 -2.42 2.76
CA SER A 19 -7.07 -1.21 2.38
C SER A 19 -8.06 -1.34 1.23
N LYS A 20 -8.09 -2.45 0.49
CA LYS A 20 -8.78 -2.47 -0.82
C LYS A 20 -10.11 -3.22 -0.88
N ILE A 21 -10.52 -3.93 0.19
CA ILE A 21 -11.33 -5.10 0.00
C ILE A 21 -12.70 -5.06 0.65
N LEU A 22 -12.87 -4.23 1.63
CA LEU A 22 -13.97 -4.31 2.56
C LEU A 22 -15.20 -3.54 2.04
N LEU A 23 -15.74 -3.98 0.93
CA LEU A 23 -16.81 -3.27 0.24
C LEU A 23 -18.21 -3.72 0.66
N ASP A 24 -18.35 -4.96 1.10
CA ASP A 24 -19.58 -5.43 1.74
C ASP A 24 -19.47 -5.40 3.27
N GLU A 25 -20.62 -5.32 3.90
CA GLU A 25 -20.73 -5.11 5.33
C GLU A 25 -20.31 -6.31 6.15
N ASP A 26 -20.71 -7.48 5.71
CA ASP A 26 -20.44 -8.71 6.47
C ASP A 26 -18.96 -9.03 6.46
N THR A 27 -18.31 -8.95 5.28
CA THR A 27 -16.85 -9.13 5.15
C THR A 27 -16.10 -8.09 5.96
N PHE A 28 -16.58 -6.84 5.97
CA PHE A 28 -15.98 -5.77 6.76
C PHE A 28 -16.08 -6.06 8.26
N ASN A 29 -17.28 -6.37 8.75
CA ASN A 29 -17.49 -6.66 10.18
C ASN A 29 -16.70 -7.89 10.62
N HIS A 30 -16.70 -8.95 9.81
CA HIS A 30 -15.93 -10.16 10.06
C HIS A 30 -14.42 -9.85 10.16
N THR A 31 -13.91 -9.03 9.25
CA THR A 31 -12.51 -8.61 9.26
C THR A 31 -12.18 -7.77 10.49
N LEU A 32 -13.04 -6.81 10.87
CA LEU A 32 -12.83 -6.07 12.12
C LEU A 32 -12.71 -6.98 13.32
N MET A 33 -13.56 -8.01 13.42
CA MET A 33 -13.54 -8.97 14.54
C MET A 33 -12.27 -9.83 14.53
N ASN A 34 -11.89 -10.36 13.37
CA ASN A 34 -10.75 -11.27 13.26
C ASN A 34 -9.40 -10.60 13.53
N PHE A 35 -9.29 -9.31 13.22
CA PHE A 35 -8.05 -8.56 13.43
C PHE A 35 -8.09 -7.64 14.67
N ASN A 36 -9.15 -7.76 15.49
CA ASN A 36 -9.28 -6.88 16.65
C ASN A 36 -8.20 -7.11 17.70
N GLU A 37 -7.81 -8.34 17.92
CA GLU A 37 -6.78 -8.70 18.89
C GLU A 37 -5.41 -8.11 18.52
N ASP A 38 -5.04 -8.20 17.24
CA ASP A 38 -3.72 -7.75 16.77
C ASP A 38 -3.67 -6.24 16.48
N TYR A 39 -4.80 -5.61 16.13
CA TYR A 39 -4.82 -4.25 15.57
C TYR A 39 -5.83 -3.30 16.22
N ASP A 40 -6.56 -3.74 17.22
CA ASP A 40 -7.60 -2.94 17.90
C ASP A 40 -8.60 -2.30 16.93
N THR A 41 -9.06 -3.09 15.97
CA THR A 41 -9.82 -2.61 14.81
C THR A 41 -11.22 -2.14 15.18
N LEU A 42 -11.86 -2.73 16.20
CA LEU A 42 -13.20 -2.33 16.65
C LEU A 42 -13.17 -0.94 17.27
N SER A 43 -12.25 -0.70 18.21
CA SER A 43 -12.08 0.62 18.85
C SER A 43 -11.74 1.72 17.80
N LYS A 44 -10.84 1.42 16.88
CA LYS A 44 -10.51 2.34 15.77
C LYS A 44 -11.69 2.62 14.85
N TRP A 45 -12.56 1.64 14.64
CA TRP A 45 -13.78 1.84 13.85
C TRP A 45 -14.78 2.76 14.56
N GLU A 46 -14.99 2.58 15.87
CA GLU A 46 -15.85 3.44 16.70
C GLU A 46 -15.33 4.88 16.73
N GLU A 47 -14.02 5.07 17.00
CA GLU A 47 -13.37 6.39 16.98
C GLU A 47 -13.52 7.09 15.63
N PHE A 48 -13.34 6.34 14.53
CA PHE A 48 -13.54 6.87 13.19
C PHE A 48 -15.00 7.28 12.94
N GLN A 49 -15.96 6.50 13.39
CA GLN A 49 -17.38 6.82 13.24
C GLN A 49 -17.72 8.12 13.97
N ASP A 50 -17.27 8.28 15.20
CA ASP A 50 -17.49 9.50 15.98
C ASP A 50 -16.88 10.72 15.29
N ARG A 51 -15.64 10.59 14.83
CA ARG A 51 -14.97 11.66 14.07
C ARG A 51 -15.71 11.99 12.78
N PHE A 52 -16.17 11.00 12.02
CA PHE A 52 -16.91 11.19 10.79
C PHE A 52 -18.20 11.97 11.03
N TYR A 53 -18.98 11.58 12.04
CA TYR A 53 -20.21 12.30 12.38
C TYR A 53 -19.95 13.72 12.86
N LYS A 54 -18.92 13.92 13.65
CA LYS A 54 -18.48 15.26 14.09
C LYS A 54 -18.11 16.18 12.91
N GLU A 55 -17.44 15.63 11.90
CA GLU A 55 -17.00 16.42 10.74
C GLU A 55 -18.14 16.66 9.72
N PHE A 56 -19.02 15.69 9.47
CA PHE A 56 -19.95 15.74 8.35
C PHE A 56 -21.44 15.67 8.71
N CYS A 57 -21.80 15.39 9.95
CA CYS A 57 -23.20 15.21 10.38
C CYS A 57 -23.98 14.16 9.57
N GLY A 58 -23.34 13.40 8.68
CA GLY A 58 -23.93 12.35 7.87
C GLY A 58 -23.33 12.19 6.48
N PHE A 59 -23.81 11.16 5.78
CA PHE A 59 -23.23 10.72 4.50
C PHE A 59 -23.49 11.71 3.34
N LEU A 60 -24.68 12.25 3.21
CA LEU A 60 -25.01 13.21 2.13
C LEU A 60 -24.15 14.49 2.22
N SER A 61 -23.89 14.94 3.44
CA SER A 61 -22.99 16.06 3.68
C SER A 61 -21.56 15.72 3.25
N PHE A 62 -21.07 14.51 3.58
CA PHE A 62 -19.76 14.05 3.13
C PHE A 62 -19.64 14.00 1.60
N GLU A 63 -20.62 13.41 0.90
CA GLU A 63 -20.60 13.36 -0.56
C GLU A 63 -20.57 14.74 -1.22
N THR A 64 -21.32 15.68 -0.68
CA THR A 64 -21.31 17.07 -1.16
C THR A 64 -19.95 17.72 -0.95
N HIS A 65 -19.35 17.56 0.24
CA HIS A 65 -18.04 18.13 0.55
C HIS A 65 -16.92 17.54 -0.31
N ILE A 66 -16.90 16.22 -0.50
CA ILE A 66 -15.84 15.57 -1.30
C ILE A 66 -15.98 15.91 -2.80
N LYS A 67 -17.19 16.02 -3.33
CA LYS A 67 -17.43 16.47 -4.71
C LYS A 67 -16.93 17.89 -4.94
N ASN A 68 -17.27 18.80 -4.03
CA ASN A 68 -16.82 20.20 -4.08
C ASN A 68 -15.29 20.29 -3.95
N TYR A 69 -14.70 19.48 -3.07
CA TYR A 69 -13.25 19.40 -2.94
C TYR A 69 -12.58 19.03 -4.27
N PHE A 70 -12.99 17.92 -4.93
CA PHE A 70 -12.40 17.50 -6.19
C PHE A 70 -12.56 18.52 -7.31
N ASN A 71 -13.71 19.20 -7.39
CA ASN A 71 -13.90 20.24 -8.39
C ASN A 71 -12.98 21.45 -8.15
N ASN A 72 -12.85 21.88 -6.90
CA ASN A 72 -12.03 23.04 -6.55
C ASN A 72 -10.54 22.75 -6.70
N ILE A 73 -10.05 21.58 -6.21
CA ILE A 73 -8.63 21.24 -6.34
C ILE A 73 -8.22 21.08 -7.81
N LYS A 74 -9.09 20.50 -8.65
CA LYS A 74 -8.85 20.42 -10.08
C LYS A 74 -8.67 21.81 -10.68
N LYS A 75 -9.62 22.72 -10.44
CA LYS A 75 -9.62 24.08 -10.99
C LYS A 75 -8.41 24.91 -10.50
N ILE A 76 -8.08 24.82 -9.21
CA ILE A 76 -7.02 25.65 -8.61
C ILE A 76 -5.63 25.14 -8.93
N VAL A 77 -5.44 23.82 -8.93
CA VAL A 77 -4.13 23.19 -9.07
C VAL A 77 -3.97 22.58 -10.45
N TYR A 78 -4.73 21.55 -10.77
CA TYR A 78 -4.43 20.67 -11.89
C TYR A 78 -4.72 21.28 -13.27
N ASP A 79 -5.68 22.18 -13.40
CA ASP A 79 -5.94 22.91 -14.65
C ASP A 79 -4.85 23.96 -14.92
N ASN A 80 -4.05 24.33 -13.91
CA ASN A 80 -2.95 25.29 -14.00
C ASN A 80 -1.56 24.63 -13.83
N LEU A 81 -1.51 23.30 -13.70
CA LEU A 81 -0.26 22.60 -13.43
C LEU A 81 0.61 22.52 -14.69
N LEU A 82 1.74 23.22 -14.66
CA LEU A 82 2.73 23.25 -15.73
C LEU A 82 3.93 22.41 -15.32
N ILE A 83 3.85 21.09 -15.53
CA ILE A 83 4.99 20.19 -15.36
C ILE A 83 5.53 19.86 -16.77
N GLU A 84 6.71 20.39 -17.10
CA GLU A 84 7.37 20.10 -18.36
C GLU A 84 7.86 18.65 -18.41
N GLU A 85 7.72 17.99 -19.56
CA GLU A 85 8.36 16.69 -19.78
C GLU A 85 9.87 16.92 -19.92
N ARG A 86 10.67 16.32 -19.02
CA ARG A 86 12.12 16.45 -19.04
C ARG A 86 12.76 15.23 -19.68
N GLU A 87 13.57 15.45 -20.69
CA GLU A 87 14.41 14.40 -21.33
C GLU A 87 15.44 13.79 -20.37
N GLU A 88 15.85 14.54 -19.32
CA GLU A 88 16.80 14.10 -18.29
C GLU A 88 16.36 12.85 -17.50
N ILE A 89 15.07 12.49 -17.58
CA ILE A 89 14.51 11.28 -16.92
C ILE A 89 15.04 9.97 -17.56
N ASN A 90 15.80 10.06 -18.66
CA ASN A 90 16.40 8.92 -19.35
C ASN A 90 17.90 8.71 -19.04
N ASN A 91 18.43 9.35 -18.01
CA ASN A 91 19.79 9.14 -17.53
C ASN A 91 19.98 7.65 -17.10
N LYS A 92 21.17 7.06 -17.43
CA LYS A 92 21.50 5.65 -17.11
C LYS A 92 21.26 5.26 -15.63
N ASN A 93 21.50 6.19 -14.70
CA ASN A 93 21.29 5.94 -13.27
C ASN A 93 19.80 5.81 -12.91
N ILE A 94 18.96 6.64 -13.54
CA ILE A 94 17.50 6.59 -13.35
C ILE A 94 16.93 5.34 -14.03
N GLU A 95 17.47 4.97 -15.20
CA GLU A 95 17.09 3.74 -15.89
C GLU A 95 17.44 2.50 -15.05
N PHE A 96 18.57 2.51 -14.35
CA PHE A 96 18.90 1.46 -13.38
C PHE A 96 17.81 1.31 -12.30
N LEU A 97 17.34 2.43 -11.72
CA LEU A 97 16.27 2.39 -10.73
C LEU A 97 14.94 1.88 -11.30
N LYS A 98 14.57 2.31 -12.51
CA LYS A 98 13.34 1.85 -13.19
C LYS A 98 13.32 0.34 -13.40
N ASN A 99 14.48 -0.24 -13.68
CA ASN A 99 14.64 -1.65 -14.04
C ASN A 99 14.98 -2.55 -12.85
N LYS A 100 15.19 -1.98 -11.63
CA LYS A 100 15.50 -2.78 -10.46
C LYS A 100 14.26 -3.50 -9.94
N ARG A 101 14.23 -4.82 -10.16
CA ARG A 101 13.07 -5.69 -9.94
C ARG A 101 13.46 -7.11 -9.51
N ASP A 102 14.47 -7.23 -8.63
CA ASP A 102 14.83 -8.55 -8.10
C ASP A 102 13.74 -9.03 -7.13
N ASP A 103 13.53 -10.33 -7.07
CA ASP A 103 12.55 -10.93 -6.19
C ASP A 103 13.00 -10.86 -4.71
N LEU A 104 12.04 -10.56 -3.84
CA LEU A 104 12.22 -10.74 -2.41
C LEU A 104 12.23 -12.24 -2.08
N VAL A 105 13.08 -12.64 -1.16
CA VAL A 105 13.31 -14.04 -0.79
C VAL A 105 12.69 -14.34 0.57
N GLU A 106 11.94 -15.44 0.67
CA GLU A 106 11.35 -15.95 1.90
C GLU A 106 12.37 -16.00 3.06
N GLY A 107 11.95 -15.47 4.20
CA GLY A 107 12.73 -15.50 5.44
C GLY A 107 13.86 -14.48 5.54
N LYS A 108 14.15 -13.72 4.48
CA LYS A 108 15.16 -12.65 4.52
C LYS A 108 14.63 -11.36 5.12
N SER A 109 15.57 -10.57 5.65
CA SER A 109 15.32 -9.26 6.26
C SER A 109 15.64 -8.11 5.32
N TYR A 110 14.75 -7.13 5.26
CA TYR A 110 14.88 -6.01 4.36
C TYR A 110 14.69 -4.67 5.08
N LEU A 111 15.42 -3.66 4.57
CA LEU A 111 15.21 -2.25 4.89
C LEU A 111 14.48 -1.60 3.71
N SER A 112 13.35 -0.95 4.00
CA SER A 112 12.62 -0.13 3.04
C SER A 112 12.81 1.35 3.36
N ILE A 113 13.13 2.14 2.32
CA ILE A 113 13.11 3.60 2.33
C ILE A 113 11.98 4.02 1.40
N ASP A 114 10.86 4.46 1.96
CA ASP A 114 9.62 4.83 1.26
C ASP A 114 9.50 6.36 1.24
N LEU A 115 9.50 6.97 0.06
CA LEU A 115 9.39 8.41 -0.13
C LEU A 115 7.98 8.88 0.22
N SER A 116 7.87 9.73 1.22
CA SER A 116 6.58 10.22 1.69
C SER A 116 5.94 11.17 0.69
N LYS A 117 4.69 10.88 0.28
CA LYS A 117 3.90 11.76 -0.58
C LYS A 117 4.59 12.11 -1.91
N ALA A 118 5.14 11.11 -2.59
CA ALA A 118 5.94 11.31 -3.81
C ALA A 118 5.28 12.21 -4.87
N TYR A 119 3.98 12.07 -5.10
CA TYR A 119 3.26 12.95 -6.05
C TYR A 119 3.10 14.38 -5.55
N ASP A 120 2.97 14.61 -4.23
CA ASP A 120 2.99 15.98 -3.68
C ASP A 120 4.34 16.64 -3.96
N LEU A 121 5.44 15.91 -3.77
CA LEU A 121 6.79 16.41 -4.08
C LEU A 121 6.95 16.77 -5.55
N ILE A 122 6.37 16.00 -6.47
CA ILE A 122 6.38 16.34 -7.89
C ILE A 122 5.63 17.66 -8.13
N ILE A 123 4.45 17.80 -7.57
CA ILE A 123 3.63 19.01 -7.71
C ILE A 123 4.34 20.21 -7.10
N ASP A 124 4.89 20.07 -5.89
CA ASP A 124 5.56 21.17 -5.17
C ASP A 124 6.87 21.59 -5.84
N LYS A 125 7.66 20.64 -6.38
CA LYS A 125 8.99 20.94 -6.98
C LYS A 125 8.90 21.40 -8.44
N PHE A 126 7.93 20.90 -9.19
CA PHE A 126 7.84 21.11 -10.64
C PHE A 126 6.54 21.78 -11.11
N GLY A 127 5.55 21.91 -10.25
CA GLY A 127 4.22 22.43 -10.63
C GLY A 127 4.07 23.93 -10.63
N ASN A 128 5.12 24.68 -10.26
CA ASN A 128 5.12 26.14 -10.17
C ASN A 128 3.94 26.72 -9.37
N LEU A 129 3.66 26.13 -8.20
CA LEU A 129 2.62 26.62 -7.30
C LEU A 129 3.16 27.69 -6.34
N ASP A 130 2.34 28.67 -6.00
CA ASP A 130 2.67 29.73 -5.01
C ASP A 130 2.79 29.18 -3.57
N LYS A 131 2.20 28.03 -3.29
CA LYS A 131 2.18 27.38 -1.97
C LYS A 131 2.26 25.86 -2.11
N PRO A 132 2.76 25.15 -1.10
CA PRO A 132 2.74 23.70 -1.06
C PRO A 132 1.33 23.14 -1.26
N ILE A 133 1.21 22.06 -2.03
CA ILE A 133 -0.09 21.46 -2.39
C ILE A 133 -0.92 21.08 -1.13
N GLN A 134 -0.26 20.70 -0.05
CA GLN A 134 -0.96 20.37 1.19
C GLN A 134 -1.67 21.60 1.81
N GLU A 135 -1.05 22.76 1.78
CA GLU A 135 -1.67 24.01 2.25
C GLU A 135 -2.87 24.40 1.40
N ILE A 136 -2.77 24.20 0.08
CA ILE A 136 -3.88 24.44 -0.86
C ILE A 136 -5.05 23.52 -0.54
N ARG A 137 -4.80 22.22 -0.28
CA ARG A 137 -5.84 21.26 0.13
C ARG A 137 -6.54 21.69 1.42
N GLU A 138 -5.79 22.11 2.42
CA GLU A 138 -6.32 22.57 3.71
C GLU A 138 -7.09 23.89 3.57
N HIS A 139 -6.74 24.73 2.61
CA HIS A 139 -7.50 25.93 2.28
C HIS A 139 -8.83 25.58 1.61
N ILE A 140 -8.85 24.63 0.67
CA ILE A 140 -10.05 24.19 -0.05
C ILE A 140 -11.02 23.47 0.91
N SER A 141 -10.50 22.62 1.80
CA SER A 141 -11.32 21.89 2.76
C SER A 141 -10.74 21.93 4.16
N LYS A 142 -11.49 22.51 5.10
CA LYS A 142 -11.18 22.46 6.54
C LYS A 142 -11.53 21.12 7.18
N LYS A 143 -12.14 20.20 6.43
CA LYS A 143 -12.47 18.85 6.88
C LYS A 143 -11.23 17.95 6.73
N GLU A 144 -10.61 17.59 7.85
CA GLU A 144 -9.36 16.82 7.85
C GLU A 144 -9.50 15.43 7.21
N LEU A 145 -10.66 14.79 7.37
CA LEU A 145 -10.98 13.54 6.70
C LEU A 145 -11.02 13.65 5.16
N ILE A 146 -10.99 14.86 4.60
CA ILE A 146 -10.82 15.11 3.17
C ILE A 146 -9.38 15.58 2.90
N SER A 147 -8.97 16.72 3.45
CA SER A 147 -7.72 17.40 3.08
C SER A 147 -6.45 16.64 3.50
N LYS A 148 -6.51 15.84 4.58
CA LYS A 148 -5.36 15.07 5.09
C LYS A 148 -5.43 13.57 4.76
N ASN A 149 -6.53 13.07 4.19
CA ASN A 149 -6.73 11.64 3.97
C ASN A 149 -5.92 11.11 2.77
N LYS A 150 -5.16 10.03 2.98
CA LYS A 150 -4.36 9.40 1.93
C LYS A 150 -5.23 8.86 0.79
N GLY A 151 -6.38 8.25 1.08
CA GLY A 151 -7.28 7.68 0.06
C GLY A 151 -7.88 8.77 -0.83
N VAL A 152 -8.26 9.91 -0.24
CA VAL A 152 -8.74 11.07 -0.99
C VAL A 152 -7.65 11.62 -1.91
N ARG A 153 -6.40 11.74 -1.43
CA ARG A 153 -5.26 12.15 -2.27
C ARG A 153 -5.01 11.19 -3.43
N ILE A 154 -5.03 9.88 -3.18
CA ILE A 154 -4.85 8.89 -4.24
C ILE A 154 -5.93 9.03 -5.31
N GLU A 155 -7.19 9.22 -4.90
CA GLU A 155 -8.29 9.45 -5.85
C GLU A 155 -8.13 10.77 -6.61
N GLU A 156 -7.64 11.82 -5.95
CA GLU A 156 -7.28 13.11 -6.55
C GLU A 156 -6.23 12.92 -7.65
N TYR A 157 -5.14 12.17 -7.38
CA TYR A 157 -4.09 11.89 -8.37
C TYR A 157 -4.64 11.10 -9.56
N HIS A 158 -5.47 10.09 -9.32
CA HIS A 158 -6.09 9.31 -10.38
C HIS A 158 -7.00 10.15 -11.28
N LYS A 159 -7.86 10.98 -10.68
CA LYS A 159 -8.78 11.87 -11.43
C LYS A 159 -8.04 12.90 -12.29
N ASN A 160 -6.83 13.29 -11.89
CA ASN A 160 -6.03 14.29 -12.59
C ASN A 160 -4.83 13.68 -13.35
N ASN A 161 -4.85 12.37 -13.57
CA ASN A 161 -3.86 11.64 -14.38
C ASN A 161 -2.39 11.87 -13.96
N MET A 162 -2.14 11.99 -12.65
CA MET A 162 -0.78 12.20 -12.12
C MET A 162 0.17 11.04 -12.41
N GLY A 163 -0.37 9.85 -12.75
CA GLY A 163 0.43 8.68 -13.11
C GLY A 163 1.39 8.90 -14.29
N LYS A 164 1.10 9.85 -15.18
CA LYS A 164 2.01 10.23 -16.30
C LYS A 164 3.34 10.80 -15.79
N TYR A 165 3.38 11.37 -14.60
CA TYR A 165 4.59 11.95 -14.00
C TYR A 165 5.34 10.98 -13.07
N LYS A 166 4.94 9.70 -12.97
CA LYS A 166 5.57 8.72 -12.07
C LYS A 166 7.09 8.64 -12.17
N ASN A 167 7.66 8.89 -13.36
CA ASN A 167 9.09 8.83 -13.59
C ASN A 167 9.88 9.90 -12.81
N TYR A 168 9.25 11.03 -12.44
CA TYR A 168 9.89 12.04 -11.62
C TYR A 168 10.25 11.54 -10.21
N VAL A 169 9.53 10.54 -9.71
CA VAL A 169 9.83 9.91 -8.42
C VAL A 169 11.24 9.32 -8.40
N TYR A 170 11.69 8.73 -9.52
CA TYR A 170 13.03 8.15 -9.61
C TYR A 170 14.14 9.19 -9.50
N ILE A 171 13.90 10.47 -9.87
CA ILE A 171 14.86 11.56 -9.64
C ILE A 171 15.09 11.73 -8.14
N PHE A 172 14.03 11.75 -7.34
CA PHE A 172 14.14 11.92 -5.90
C PHE A 172 14.85 10.72 -5.25
N LEU A 173 14.55 9.50 -5.70
CA LEU A 173 15.23 8.29 -5.21
C LEU A 173 16.72 8.30 -5.56
N ASP A 174 17.08 8.74 -6.77
CA ASP A 174 18.48 8.89 -7.20
C ASP A 174 19.22 9.95 -6.36
N GLU A 175 18.59 11.11 -6.10
CA GLU A 175 19.13 12.15 -5.21
C GLU A 175 19.33 11.61 -3.77
N ILE A 176 18.45 10.75 -3.27
CA ILE A 176 18.61 10.08 -1.97
C ILE A 176 19.83 9.15 -1.99
N LEU A 177 19.97 8.32 -3.02
CA LEU A 177 21.08 7.36 -3.15
C LEU A 177 22.44 8.03 -3.30
N LYS A 178 22.51 9.13 -4.05
CA LYS A 178 23.73 9.93 -4.24
C LYS A 178 24.06 10.81 -3.02
N GLY A 179 23.08 11.00 -2.14
CA GLY A 179 23.22 11.81 -0.94
C GLY A 179 24.18 11.22 0.09
N ASN A 180 24.80 12.08 0.88
CA ASN A 180 25.77 11.71 1.94
C ASN A 180 25.10 11.37 3.28
N SER A 181 23.87 10.89 3.29
CA SER A 181 23.17 10.55 4.53
C SER A 181 23.81 9.35 5.24
N ASN A 182 23.73 9.35 6.58
CA ASN A 182 24.34 8.28 7.37
C ASN A 182 23.79 6.88 7.04
N ILE A 183 22.51 6.78 6.74
CA ILE A 183 21.88 5.51 6.37
C ILE A 183 22.43 4.98 5.03
N ILE A 184 22.61 5.82 4.03
CA ILE A 184 23.19 5.41 2.72
C ILE A 184 24.65 5.00 2.89
N LYS A 185 25.42 5.76 3.69
CA LYS A 185 26.81 5.36 4.04
C LYS A 185 26.85 3.99 4.75
N GLN A 186 25.92 3.74 5.67
CA GLN A 186 25.85 2.49 6.40
C GLN A 186 25.50 1.31 5.47
N LEU A 187 24.53 1.50 4.56
CA LEU A 187 24.18 0.51 3.53
C LEU A 187 25.40 0.14 2.68
N ASN A 188 26.19 1.12 2.28
CA ASN A 188 27.42 0.92 1.51
C ASN A 188 28.52 0.21 2.33
N ILE A 189 28.74 0.60 3.60
CA ILE A 189 29.74 0.00 4.49
C ILE A 189 29.47 -1.51 4.68
N TYR A 190 28.18 -1.88 4.87
CA TYR A 190 27.80 -3.28 5.05
C TYR A 190 27.52 -4.02 3.75
N ASN A 191 27.74 -3.40 2.58
CA ASN A 191 27.46 -3.96 1.26
C ASN A 191 26.02 -4.49 1.14
N CYS A 192 25.05 -3.73 1.63
CA CYS A 192 23.64 -4.07 1.53
C CYS A 192 23.12 -3.74 0.12
N PRO A 193 22.81 -4.75 -0.72
CA PRO A 193 22.41 -4.48 -2.09
C PRO A 193 21.02 -3.88 -2.16
N LEU A 194 20.81 -2.94 -3.08
CA LEU A 194 19.49 -2.51 -3.51
C LEU A 194 18.88 -3.65 -4.33
N ILE A 195 17.80 -4.26 -3.81
CA ILE A 195 17.14 -5.42 -4.43
C ILE A 195 15.99 -4.98 -5.32
N TYR A 196 15.15 -4.07 -4.82
CA TYR A 196 13.89 -3.74 -5.46
C TYR A 196 13.56 -2.25 -5.36
N VAL A 197 13.01 -1.70 -6.44
CA VAL A 197 12.44 -0.34 -6.46
C VAL A 197 10.99 -0.44 -6.90
N ARG A 198 10.08 -0.02 -6.03
CA ARG A 198 8.66 0.02 -6.31
C ARG A 198 8.16 1.46 -6.23
N LEU A 199 8.12 2.11 -7.37
CA LEU A 199 7.70 3.50 -7.54
C LEU A 199 8.46 4.46 -6.59
N ASP A 200 7.96 4.62 -5.35
CA ASP A 200 8.43 5.52 -4.30
C ASP A 200 9.17 4.80 -3.17
N GLU A 201 9.36 3.49 -3.28
CA GLU A 201 10.01 2.64 -2.27
C GLU A 201 11.29 2.00 -2.83
N MET A 202 12.38 2.10 -2.07
CA MET A 202 13.64 1.37 -2.29
C MET A 202 13.79 0.30 -1.21
N ILE A 203 14.12 -0.94 -1.60
CA ILE A 203 14.27 -2.06 -0.69
C ILE A 203 15.70 -2.63 -0.78
N PHE A 204 16.36 -2.71 0.37
CA PHE A 204 17.72 -3.21 0.53
C PHE A 204 17.71 -4.50 1.32
N ASP A 205 18.52 -5.49 0.91
CA ASP A 205 18.76 -6.71 1.70
C ASP A 205 19.69 -6.37 2.87
N ILE A 206 19.21 -6.53 4.09
CA ILE A 206 19.96 -6.29 5.33
C ILE A 206 20.05 -7.55 6.19
N THR A 207 19.84 -8.72 5.59
CA THR A 207 19.88 -10.01 6.29
C THR A 207 21.19 -10.13 7.11
N ASP A 208 21.08 -10.57 8.37
CA ASP A 208 22.16 -10.68 9.36
C ASP A 208 22.77 -9.33 9.82
N LYS A 209 22.13 -8.21 9.49
CA LYS A 209 22.62 -6.85 9.83
C LYS A 209 21.52 -5.95 10.41
N GLU A 210 20.40 -6.53 10.81
CA GLU A 210 19.19 -5.81 11.24
C GLU A 210 19.52 -4.82 12.37
N LYS A 211 20.29 -5.24 13.37
CA LYS A 211 20.66 -4.43 14.55
C LYS A 211 21.39 -3.14 14.18
N GLU A 212 22.15 -3.14 13.10
CA GLU A 212 22.92 -1.99 12.63
C GLU A 212 22.01 -0.90 12.05
N PHE A 213 20.79 -1.27 11.65
CA PHE A 213 19.83 -0.39 11.01
C PHE A 213 18.66 0.05 11.90
N GLU A 214 18.41 -0.58 13.05
CA GLU A 214 17.32 -0.22 13.97
C GLU A 214 17.31 1.26 14.35
N LYS A 215 18.48 1.87 14.56
CA LYS A 215 18.64 3.29 14.88
C LYS A 215 18.08 4.25 13.82
N TYR A 216 17.90 3.78 12.58
CA TYR A 216 17.40 4.60 11.47
C TYR A 216 15.88 4.57 11.35
N LEU A 217 15.16 3.71 12.07
CA LEU A 217 13.69 3.65 12.04
C LEU A 217 13.01 4.96 12.47
N SER A 218 13.70 5.77 13.28
CA SER A 218 13.23 7.08 13.72
C SER A 218 13.54 8.22 12.72
N VAL A 219 14.36 7.97 11.71
CA VAL A 219 14.73 8.99 10.72
C VAL A 219 13.52 9.32 9.85
N LYS A 220 13.22 10.61 9.73
CA LYS A 220 12.08 11.13 8.97
C LYS A 220 12.47 11.85 7.69
N THR A 221 13.76 12.20 7.55
CA THR A 221 14.23 12.98 6.41
C THR A 221 15.58 12.46 5.94
N ILE A 222 15.74 12.25 4.63
CA ILE A 222 17.00 11.92 3.97
C ILE A 222 17.19 12.89 2.79
N SER A 223 18.36 13.52 2.69
CA SER A 223 18.69 14.46 1.60
C SER A 223 17.63 15.56 1.38
N GLY A 224 16.95 16.01 2.44
CA GLY A 224 15.86 16.98 2.37
C GLY A 224 14.48 16.41 2.05
N TYR A 225 14.36 15.12 1.77
CA TYR A 225 13.09 14.44 1.48
C TYR A 225 12.52 13.76 2.71
N ASN A 226 11.22 13.91 2.92
CA ASN A 226 10.52 13.16 3.95
C ASN A 226 10.39 11.68 3.53
N VAL A 227 10.81 10.79 4.42
CA VAL A 227 10.80 9.34 4.18
C VAL A 227 10.17 8.57 5.32
N HIS A 228 9.71 7.36 5.03
CA HIS A 228 9.36 6.35 6.01
C HIS A 228 10.35 5.20 5.88
N ILE A 229 11.10 4.95 6.95
CA ILE A 229 12.03 3.83 7.01
C ILE A 229 11.34 2.70 7.77
N LYS A 230 11.35 1.53 7.16
CA LYS A 230 10.77 0.31 7.73
C LYS A 230 11.79 -0.82 7.63
N MET A 231 11.77 -1.71 8.60
CA MET A 231 12.48 -2.98 8.54
C MET A 231 11.47 -4.11 8.67
N PHE A 232 11.60 -5.11 7.82
CA PHE A 232 10.68 -6.24 7.81
C PHE A 232 11.36 -7.52 7.39
N LYS A 233 10.83 -8.63 7.88
CA LYS A 233 11.10 -9.97 7.36
C LYS A 233 10.05 -10.30 6.32
N TYR A 234 10.49 -10.81 5.18
CA TYR A 234 9.59 -11.14 4.07
C TYR A 234 9.11 -12.58 4.17
N HIS A 235 7.82 -12.77 3.97
CA HIS A 235 7.17 -14.07 3.96
C HIS A 235 6.29 -14.22 2.75
N VAL A 236 6.28 -15.43 2.17
CA VAL A 236 5.46 -15.77 1.04
C VAL A 236 4.83 -17.15 1.21
N LEU A 237 3.53 -17.25 0.91
CA LEU A 237 2.83 -18.52 0.79
C LEU A 237 2.31 -18.64 -0.64
N PHE A 238 2.42 -19.85 -1.21
CA PHE A 238 1.78 -20.19 -2.46
C PHE A 238 0.58 -21.09 -2.15
N TYR A 239 -0.55 -20.81 -2.76
CA TYR A 239 -1.78 -21.55 -2.49
C TYR A 239 -2.66 -21.67 -3.73
N ASN A 240 -3.45 -22.72 -3.80
CA ASN A 240 -4.54 -22.84 -4.79
C ASN A 240 -5.82 -22.27 -4.19
N ASP A 241 -6.53 -21.49 -4.99
CA ASP A 241 -7.91 -21.12 -4.64
C ASP A 241 -8.86 -22.32 -4.81
N TYR A 242 -10.16 -22.11 -4.62
CA TYR A 242 -11.16 -23.18 -4.73
C TYR A 242 -11.43 -23.65 -6.17
N TYR A 243 -10.83 -23.00 -7.18
CA TYR A 243 -10.82 -23.43 -8.57
C TYR A 243 -9.50 -24.11 -8.96
N ASP A 244 -8.66 -24.47 -8.01
CA ASP A 244 -7.30 -24.97 -8.21
C ASP A 244 -6.38 -24.03 -9.01
N VAL A 245 -6.66 -22.72 -8.96
CA VAL A 245 -5.79 -21.70 -9.55
C VAL A 245 -4.76 -21.27 -8.53
N PRO A 246 -3.46 -21.34 -8.86
CA PRO A 246 -2.40 -20.94 -7.93
C PRO A 246 -2.23 -19.44 -7.82
N HIS A 247 -2.07 -18.98 -6.58
CA HIS A 247 -1.88 -17.60 -6.18
C HIS A 247 -0.70 -17.44 -5.24
N ILE A 248 -0.28 -16.18 -5.06
CA ILE A 248 0.75 -15.78 -4.11
C ILE A 248 0.12 -14.95 -3.00
N PHE A 249 0.50 -15.25 -1.77
CA PHE A 249 0.19 -14.46 -0.60
C PHE A 249 1.48 -13.95 0.02
N GLU A 250 1.75 -12.66 -0.09
CA GLU A 250 2.97 -12.01 0.37
C GLU A 250 2.74 -11.18 1.63
N MET A 251 3.65 -11.28 2.57
CA MET A 251 3.60 -10.60 3.85
C MET A 251 4.94 -9.96 4.21
N ARG A 252 4.87 -8.85 4.93
CA ARG A 252 6.01 -8.19 5.58
C ARG A 252 5.77 -8.16 7.08
N GLU A 253 6.52 -8.92 7.82
CA GLU A 253 6.52 -8.88 9.29
C GLU A 253 7.50 -7.80 9.73
N HIS A 254 6.97 -6.68 10.20
CA HIS A 254 7.79 -5.55 10.66
C HIS A 254 8.41 -5.84 12.02
N ILE A 255 9.55 -5.23 12.32
CA ILE A 255 10.28 -5.39 13.59
C ILE A 255 9.44 -5.02 14.83
N ASN A 256 8.40 -4.21 14.66
CA ASN A 256 7.45 -3.85 15.72
C ASN A 256 6.32 -4.89 15.92
N GLY A 257 6.40 -6.05 15.26
CA GLY A 257 5.40 -7.12 15.32
C GLY A 257 4.19 -6.93 14.40
N ASN A 258 4.06 -5.79 13.72
CA ASN A 258 2.97 -5.59 12.78
C ASN A 258 3.20 -6.36 11.49
N THR A 259 2.14 -6.92 10.91
CA THR A 259 2.18 -7.60 9.60
C THR A 259 1.51 -6.74 8.54
N GLU A 260 2.18 -6.53 7.41
CA GLU A 260 1.66 -5.87 6.22
C GLU A 260 1.47 -6.90 5.11
N PHE A 261 0.27 -6.98 4.53
CA PHE A 261 -0.04 -7.88 3.41
C PHE A 261 0.12 -7.13 2.09
N CYS A 262 0.90 -7.68 1.14
CA CYS A 262 1.33 -6.96 -0.05
C CYS A 262 0.54 -7.32 -1.31
N MET A 263 0.22 -8.58 -1.52
CA MET A 263 -0.56 -9.06 -2.67
C MET A 263 -1.60 -10.07 -2.19
N ILE A 264 -2.88 -9.71 -2.25
CA ILE A 264 -3.93 -10.50 -1.64
C ILE A 264 -5.13 -10.61 -2.56
N ASN A 265 -5.54 -11.84 -2.80
CA ASN A 265 -6.93 -12.15 -3.07
C ASN A 265 -7.68 -12.11 -1.73
N SER A 266 -8.52 -11.10 -1.57
CA SER A 266 -9.19 -10.74 -0.32
C SER A 266 -10.04 -11.82 0.29
N GLU A 267 -10.54 -12.71 -0.56
CA GLU A 267 -11.49 -13.72 -0.16
C GLU A 267 -10.85 -14.75 0.77
N PHE A 268 -9.53 -14.93 0.69
CA PHE A 268 -8.80 -15.95 1.44
C PHE A 268 -7.93 -15.41 2.58
N ILE A 269 -7.95 -14.10 2.81
CA ILE A 269 -7.01 -13.45 3.74
C ILE A 269 -7.06 -14.04 5.15
N ASN A 270 -8.28 -14.26 5.68
CA ASN A 270 -8.44 -14.72 7.05
C ASN A 270 -7.86 -16.11 7.24
N GLN A 271 -8.16 -17.04 6.33
CA GLN A 271 -7.63 -18.39 6.40
C GLN A 271 -6.11 -18.44 6.13
N LEU A 272 -5.59 -17.65 5.16
CA LEU A 272 -4.17 -17.59 4.87
C LEU A 272 -3.36 -17.00 6.05
N TYR A 273 -3.91 -16.00 6.73
CA TYR A 273 -3.29 -15.45 7.93
C TYR A 273 -3.25 -16.45 9.09
N LYS A 274 -4.33 -17.21 9.31
CA LYS A 274 -4.36 -18.30 10.28
C LYS A 274 -3.32 -19.37 9.95
N ILE A 275 -3.28 -19.84 8.70
CA ILE A 275 -2.28 -20.81 8.24
C ILE A 275 -0.85 -20.27 8.45
N TYR A 276 -0.61 -18.99 8.15
CA TYR A 276 0.69 -18.35 8.41
C TYR A 276 1.06 -18.39 9.91
N LYS A 277 0.12 -18.10 10.80
CA LYS A 277 0.30 -18.22 12.26
C LYS A 277 0.35 -19.66 12.76
N LYS A 278 0.26 -20.67 11.88
CA LYS A 278 0.16 -22.09 12.21
C LYS A 278 -1.06 -22.44 13.07
N GLU A 279 -2.14 -21.69 12.87
CA GLU A 279 -3.43 -21.90 13.47
C GLU A 279 -4.38 -22.54 12.47
N GLU A 280 -5.32 -23.35 12.92
CA GLU A 280 -6.36 -23.90 12.07
C GLU A 280 -7.41 -22.83 11.73
N PRO A 281 -7.73 -22.62 10.42
CA PRO A 281 -8.83 -21.75 10.04
C PRO A 281 -10.17 -22.24 10.64
N THR A 282 -10.93 -21.32 11.18
CA THR A 282 -12.26 -21.60 11.71
C THR A 282 -13.30 -21.70 10.59
N GLU A 283 -14.48 -22.22 10.88
CA GLU A 283 -15.60 -22.27 9.93
C GLU A 283 -15.91 -20.87 9.33
N LYS A 284 -15.72 -19.79 10.12
CA LYS A 284 -15.90 -18.41 9.67
C LYS A 284 -14.82 -18.01 8.64
N ASP A 285 -13.59 -18.45 8.82
CA ASP A 285 -12.47 -18.11 7.92
C ASP A 285 -12.62 -18.82 6.56
N LEU A 286 -13.36 -19.92 6.52
CA LEU A 286 -13.68 -20.67 5.29
C LEU A 286 -14.88 -20.12 4.51
N ARG A 287 -15.46 -19.01 4.96
CA ARG A 287 -16.57 -18.34 4.27
C ARG A 287 -16.04 -17.35 3.24
N ILE A 288 -16.28 -17.62 1.96
CA ILE A 288 -15.86 -16.76 0.86
C ILE A 288 -17.05 -16.11 0.15
N LYS A 289 -16.82 -14.95 -0.43
CA LYS A 289 -17.85 -14.22 -1.16
C LYS A 289 -18.17 -14.90 -2.49
N SER A 290 -19.45 -15.03 -2.79
CA SER A 290 -19.95 -15.48 -4.08
C SER A 290 -20.28 -14.31 -5.01
N CYS A 291 -20.16 -14.53 -6.31
CA CYS A 291 -20.72 -13.62 -7.33
C CYS A 291 -22.23 -13.79 -7.49
N ASP A 292 -22.82 -14.84 -6.93
CA ASP A 292 -24.26 -15.13 -7.00
C ASP A 292 -25.02 -14.30 -5.95
N VAL A 293 -25.95 -13.46 -6.42
CA VAL A 293 -26.78 -12.61 -5.56
C VAL A 293 -27.70 -13.44 -4.66
N ALA A 294 -28.12 -14.62 -5.12
CA ALA A 294 -28.99 -15.51 -4.37
C ALA A 294 -28.23 -16.31 -3.28
N LYS A 295 -26.93 -16.48 -3.47
CA LYS A 295 -26.03 -17.13 -2.51
C LYS A 295 -24.78 -16.27 -2.34
N PRO A 296 -24.86 -15.21 -1.52
CA PRO A 296 -23.79 -14.22 -1.44
C PRO A 296 -22.46 -14.77 -0.86
N TYR A 297 -22.51 -15.97 -0.28
CA TYR A 297 -21.34 -16.63 0.29
C TYR A 297 -21.32 -18.12 -0.03
N TYR A 298 -20.11 -18.64 -0.30
CA TYR A 298 -19.82 -20.06 -0.29
C TYR A 298 -19.10 -20.43 1.00
N GLN A 299 -19.52 -21.54 1.61
CA GLN A 299 -18.80 -22.16 2.70
C GLN A 299 -17.87 -23.22 2.10
N LEU A 300 -16.56 -23.01 2.21
CA LEU A 300 -15.59 -24.03 1.88
C LEU A 300 -15.66 -25.15 2.91
N LYS A 301 -15.43 -26.38 2.49
CA LYS A 301 -15.32 -27.55 3.39
C LYS A 301 -13.96 -27.60 4.05
N ASP A 302 -12.93 -27.29 3.27
CA ASP A 302 -11.54 -27.35 3.67
C ASP A 302 -10.86 -26.00 3.40
N PRO A 303 -9.78 -25.65 4.13
CA PRO A 303 -8.95 -24.51 3.82
C PRO A 303 -8.35 -24.59 2.43
N VAL A 304 -7.90 -23.46 1.89
CA VAL A 304 -7.12 -23.42 0.65
C VAL A 304 -5.88 -24.30 0.78
N LYS A 305 -5.56 -25.01 -0.30
CA LYS A 305 -4.40 -25.89 -0.35
C LYS A 305 -3.12 -25.06 -0.49
N ILE A 306 -2.21 -25.17 0.47
CA ILE A 306 -0.85 -24.63 0.35
C ILE A 306 -0.07 -25.51 -0.61
N ILE A 307 0.63 -24.86 -1.54
CA ILE A 307 1.45 -25.48 -2.57
C ILE A 307 2.88 -24.97 -2.48
N THR A 308 3.80 -25.66 -3.14
CA THR A 308 5.20 -25.24 -3.25
C THR A 308 5.36 -24.15 -4.32
N LYS A 309 6.50 -23.43 -4.27
CA LYS A 309 6.87 -22.48 -5.33
C LYS A 309 7.00 -23.18 -6.68
N ASP A 310 7.50 -24.41 -6.72
CA ASP A 310 7.68 -25.16 -7.95
C ASP A 310 6.34 -25.57 -8.56
N GLU A 311 5.37 -26.00 -7.75
CA GLU A 311 3.99 -26.27 -8.21
C GLU A 311 3.35 -25.01 -8.80
N TYR A 312 3.51 -23.85 -8.14
CA TYR A 312 3.05 -22.57 -8.64
C TYR A 312 3.68 -22.20 -9.99
N LEU A 313 4.99 -22.30 -10.12
CA LEU A 313 5.71 -21.95 -11.35
C LEU A 313 5.35 -22.91 -12.50
N ASN A 314 5.29 -24.21 -12.24
CA ASN A 314 4.96 -25.23 -13.24
C ASN A 314 3.54 -25.01 -13.82
N TYR A 315 2.55 -24.69 -12.98
CA TYR A 315 1.20 -24.39 -13.45
C TYR A 315 1.19 -23.23 -14.47
N TRP A 316 1.90 -22.14 -14.18
CA TRP A 316 1.90 -20.99 -15.08
C TRP A 316 2.76 -21.19 -16.32
N LEU A 317 3.83 -22.00 -16.24
CA LEU A 317 4.63 -22.40 -17.40
C LEU A 317 3.79 -23.27 -18.35
N ASP A 318 3.11 -24.27 -17.83
CA ASP A 318 2.25 -25.17 -18.63
C ASP A 318 1.10 -24.38 -19.30
N LYS A 319 0.50 -23.44 -18.59
CA LYS A 319 -0.57 -22.61 -19.12
C LYS A 319 -0.08 -21.67 -20.23
N ASN A 320 1.13 -21.10 -20.09
CA ASN A 320 1.74 -20.24 -21.11
C ASN A 320 2.20 -21.03 -22.34
N MET A 321 2.66 -22.28 -22.17
CA MET A 321 3.05 -23.14 -23.30
C MET A 321 1.83 -23.69 -24.05
N ASN A 322 0.72 -23.95 -23.36
CA ASN A 322 -0.51 -24.46 -23.94
C ASN A 322 -1.51 -23.38 -24.37
N GLY A 323 -1.25 -22.12 -24.00
CA GLY A 323 -2.08 -20.96 -24.29
C GLY A 323 -1.61 -20.17 -25.51
N ASN A 324 -1.55 -20.83 -26.66
CA ASN A 324 -1.74 -20.14 -27.94
C ASN A 324 -3.24 -19.87 -28.09
N ILE A 325 -3.71 -18.77 -27.52
CA ILE A 325 -4.91 -18.06 -28.01
C ILE A 325 -4.63 -16.56 -27.85
#